data_6c0bd6b1438c46bd79597c1b57b4a77e
#
_entry.id   6c0bd6b1438c46bd79597c1b57b4a77e
#
_cell.length_a   1.000
_cell.length_b   1.000
_cell.length_c   1.000
_cell.angle_alpha   90.00
_cell.angle_beta   90.00
_cell.angle_gamma   90.00
#
_symmetry.space_group_name_H-M   'P 1'
#
loop_
_entity.id
_entity.type
_entity.pdbx_description
1 polymer ?
#
loop_
_entity_poly.entity_id
_entity_poly.type
_entity_poly.pdbx_seq_one_letter_code
_entity_poly.pdbx_strand_id
1 'polypeptide(L)'
;EPVRSSYFGEDTDKDGKLSAEEDLNKDGMNNRPAVPWVRIHKTPDYVYFNHAIHVNRGVSCVECHGRIDQMVEVHHDKSLSMSFCLECHRKPQDALRPMSEVTNLSWVVDHSLGNTDGKEMDLDRIHAEVIGSEIKNKWNVNAGVSCTTCHR
;
A
#
# COMPACT_ATOMS: atom_id res chain seq x y z
N GLU A 1 13.27 18.45 11.33
CA GLU A 1 13.48 17.46 10.32
C GLU A 1 13.82 16.07 10.87
N PRO A 2 12.81 15.28 11.27
CA PRO A 2 13.02 14.07 12.07
C PRO A 2 13.87 12.99 11.39
N VAL A 3 13.70 12.81 10.07
CA VAL A 3 14.46 11.80 9.32
C VAL A 3 15.95 12.12 9.30
N ARG A 4 16.28 13.40 9.15
CA ARG A 4 17.66 13.86 9.11
C ARG A 4 18.34 13.73 10.47
N SER A 5 17.67 14.13 11.55
CA SER A 5 18.20 13.98 12.91
C SER A 5 18.34 12.51 13.31
N SER A 6 17.44 11.65 12.85
CA SER A 6 17.55 10.20 13.05
C SER A 6 18.73 9.57 12.31
N TYR A 7 19.16 10.14 11.18
CA TYR A 7 20.32 9.65 10.43
C TYR A 7 21.64 10.13 11.00
N PHE A 8 21.77 11.44 11.26
CA PHE A 8 23.02 12.03 11.72
C PHE A 8 23.19 12.01 13.26
N GLY A 9 22.06 11.94 14.00
CA GLY A 9 22.11 11.94 15.46
C GLY A 9 22.67 13.26 16.01
N GLU A 10 23.65 13.16 16.88
CA GLU A 10 24.37 14.29 17.50
C GLU A 10 25.50 14.85 16.62
N ASP A 11 25.85 14.18 15.54
CA ASP A 11 26.80 14.67 14.53
C ASP A 11 26.16 15.83 13.75
N THR A 12 26.38 17.05 14.22
CA THR A 12 25.72 18.26 13.71
C THR A 12 26.37 18.82 12.45
N ASP A 13 27.67 18.65 12.27
CA ASP A 13 28.41 19.07 11.09
C ASP A 13 28.46 18.01 9.98
N LYS A 14 28.05 16.77 10.29
CA LYS A 14 27.89 15.64 9.37
C LYS A 14 29.19 15.19 8.72
N ASP A 15 30.27 15.27 9.44
CA ASP A 15 31.59 14.77 8.99
C ASP A 15 31.74 13.26 9.20
N GLY A 16 30.75 12.62 9.82
CA GLY A 16 30.70 11.18 10.12
C GLY A 16 31.42 10.80 11.42
N LYS A 17 31.85 11.78 12.21
CA LYS A 17 32.52 11.59 13.49
C LYS A 17 31.76 12.36 14.57
N LEU A 18 31.81 11.86 15.78
CA LEU A 18 31.26 12.55 16.95
C LEU A 18 32.40 13.30 17.66
N SER A 19 32.36 14.63 17.63
CA SER A 19 33.27 15.44 18.40
C SER A 19 32.82 15.52 19.87
N ALA A 20 33.75 15.85 20.78
CA ALA A 20 33.41 15.99 22.21
C ALA A 20 32.42 17.11 22.50
N GLU A 21 32.25 18.05 21.57
CA GLU A 21 31.30 19.18 21.67
C GLU A 21 29.89 18.77 21.20
N GLU A 22 29.81 17.79 20.33
CA GLU A 22 28.57 17.24 19.79
C GLU A 22 28.00 16.12 20.66
N ASP A 23 28.82 15.44 21.44
CA ASP A 23 28.41 14.43 22.43
C ASP A 23 27.76 15.11 23.64
N LEU A 24 26.47 15.39 23.52
CA LEU A 24 25.69 16.17 24.50
C LEU A 24 25.56 15.47 25.85
N ASN A 25 25.57 14.15 25.89
CA ASN A 25 25.45 13.36 27.12
C ASN A 25 26.77 12.76 27.60
N LYS A 26 27.85 12.94 26.84
CA LYS A 26 29.24 12.51 27.14
C LYS A 26 29.38 11.00 27.32
N ASP A 27 28.64 10.22 26.56
CA ASP A 27 28.72 8.74 26.58
C ASP A 27 29.63 8.18 25.47
N GLY A 28 30.16 9.02 24.59
CA GLY A 28 31.00 8.65 23.47
C GLY A 28 30.26 7.96 22.34
N MET A 29 28.92 8.00 22.31
CA MET A 29 28.08 7.38 21.31
C MET A 29 27.23 8.43 20.60
N ASN A 30 27.19 8.35 19.27
CA ASN A 30 26.31 9.20 18.49
C ASN A 30 24.84 8.73 18.66
N ASN A 31 24.10 9.39 19.55
CA ASN A 31 22.72 9.08 19.88
C ASN A 31 21.79 9.54 18.76
N ARG A 32 21.24 8.55 18.04
CA ARG A 32 20.30 8.77 16.93
C ARG A 32 18.87 8.60 17.41
N PRO A 33 18.10 9.69 17.51
CA PRO A 33 16.71 9.57 17.92
C PRO A 33 15.91 8.77 16.87
N ALA A 34 15.01 7.93 17.32
CA ALA A 34 14.10 7.25 16.43
C ALA A 34 13.23 8.24 15.65
N VAL A 35 12.97 7.96 14.37
CA VAL A 35 12.03 8.76 13.59
C VAL A 35 10.64 8.66 14.21
N PRO A 36 10.00 9.77 14.60
CA PRO A 36 8.66 9.76 15.18
C PRO A 36 7.59 9.50 14.09
N TRP A 37 7.51 8.26 13.64
CA TRP A 37 6.54 7.87 12.62
C TRP A 37 5.11 7.99 13.13
N VAL A 38 4.27 8.66 12.37
CA VAL A 38 2.83 8.69 12.60
C VAL A 38 2.15 7.63 11.74
N ARG A 39 1.45 6.70 12.38
CA ARG A 39 0.71 5.66 11.68
C ARG A 39 -0.63 6.22 11.21
N ILE A 40 -0.77 6.43 9.91
CA ILE A 40 -1.99 6.95 9.28
C ILE A 40 -3.03 5.84 9.09
N HIS A 41 -2.67 4.76 8.39
CA HIS A 41 -3.59 3.66 8.12
C HIS A 41 -3.68 2.71 9.32
N LYS A 42 -4.82 2.72 10.00
CA LYS A 42 -5.08 1.88 11.16
C LYS A 42 -6.49 1.30 11.09
N THR A 43 -6.62 -0.01 11.18
CA THR A 43 -7.88 -0.69 11.46
C THR A 43 -8.08 -0.81 12.97
N PRO A 44 -9.33 -0.97 13.47
CA PRO A 44 -9.58 -1.29 14.88
C PRO A 44 -8.88 -2.59 15.31
N ASP A 45 -8.54 -2.70 16.59
CA ASP A 45 -7.75 -3.82 17.11
C ASP A 45 -8.46 -5.19 16.99
N TYR A 46 -9.77 -5.19 16.88
CA TYR A 46 -10.58 -6.40 16.65
C TYR A 46 -10.67 -6.82 15.17
N VAL A 47 -10.02 -6.07 14.26
CA VAL A 47 -9.94 -6.39 12.83
C VAL A 47 -8.57 -6.95 12.51
N TYR A 48 -8.54 -8.19 12.05
CA TYR A 48 -7.31 -8.82 11.59
C TYR A 48 -7.13 -8.58 10.09
N PHE A 49 -6.04 -7.92 9.73
CA PHE A 49 -5.64 -7.68 8.35
C PHE A 49 -4.23 -8.20 8.08
N ASN A 50 -4.08 -8.95 7.00
CA ASN A 50 -2.79 -9.50 6.58
C ASN A 50 -2.43 -9.02 5.17
N HIS A 51 -1.45 -8.13 5.06
CA HIS A 51 -0.94 -7.61 3.79
C HIS A 51 -0.43 -8.73 2.87
N ALA A 52 0.29 -9.71 3.41
CA ALA A 52 0.93 -10.76 2.61
C ALA A 52 -0.09 -11.56 1.81
N ILE A 53 -1.27 -11.85 2.37
CA ILE A 53 -2.34 -12.57 1.68
C ILE A 53 -2.84 -11.75 0.48
N HIS A 54 -3.06 -10.45 0.66
CA HIS A 54 -3.57 -9.58 -0.40
C HIS A 54 -2.55 -9.37 -1.51
N VAL A 55 -1.33 -8.99 -1.15
CA VAL A 55 -0.24 -8.73 -2.12
C VAL A 55 0.10 -9.99 -2.91
N ASN A 56 0.24 -11.15 -2.25
CA ASN A 56 0.56 -12.41 -2.91
C ASN A 56 -0.61 -12.99 -3.73
N ARG A 57 -1.78 -12.38 -3.68
CA ARG A 57 -2.93 -12.73 -4.52
C ARG A 57 -3.22 -11.70 -5.60
N GLY A 58 -2.33 -10.72 -5.80
CA GLY A 58 -2.43 -9.76 -6.89
C GLY A 58 -3.21 -8.49 -6.56
N VAL A 59 -3.52 -8.22 -5.29
CA VAL A 59 -4.13 -6.94 -4.88
C VAL A 59 -3.04 -5.88 -4.79
N SER A 60 -3.17 -4.81 -5.56
CA SER A 60 -2.19 -3.73 -5.60
C SER A 60 -2.31 -2.78 -4.40
N CYS A 61 -1.20 -2.13 -4.09
CA CYS A 61 -1.11 -1.12 -3.04
C CYS A 61 -2.12 0.03 -3.24
N VAL A 62 -2.35 0.43 -4.50
CA VAL A 62 -3.26 1.55 -4.82
C VAL A 62 -4.72 1.26 -4.50
N GLU A 63 -5.12 0.00 -4.46
CA GLU A 63 -6.52 -0.38 -4.18
C GLU A 63 -6.97 0.08 -2.77
N CYS A 64 -6.01 0.10 -1.82
CA CYS A 64 -6.28 0.49 -0.45
C CYS A 64 -5.66 1.85 -0.08
N HIS A 65 -4.48 2.15 -0.62
CA HIS A 65 -3.69 3.32 -0.25
C HIS A 65 -3.78 4.48 -1.23
N GLY A 66 -4.38 4.28 -2.43
CA GLY A 66 -4.36 5.26 -3.49
C GLY A 66 -2.95 5.51 -4.05
N ARG A 67 -2.78 6.62 -4.74
CA ARG A 67 -1.51 7.03 -5.35
C ARG A 67 -0.60 7.71 -4.31
N ILE A 68 -0.14 6.93 -3.33
CA ILE A 68 0.73 7.42 -2.24
C ILE A 68 2.04 8.03 -2.74
N ASP A 69 2.48 7.64 -3.93
CA ASP A 69 3.65 8.20 -4.62
C ASP A 69 3.45 9.66 -5.06
N GLN A 70 2.19 10.11 -5.16
CA GLN A 70 1.81 11.47 -5.54
C GLN A 70 1.35 12.32 -4.35
N MET A 71 1.22 11.74 -3.16
CA MET A 71 0.79 12.45 -1.98
C MET A 71 1.96 13.24 -1.39
N VAL A 72 1.76 14.55 -1.20
CA VAL A 72 2.71 15.42 -0.46
C VAL A 72 2.76 15.01 1.02
N GLU A 73 1.62 14.68 1.57
CA GLU A 73 1.45 14.15 2.92
C GLU A 73 0.50 12.95 2.85
N VAL A 74 0.92 11.82 3.44
CA VAL A 74 0.13 10.58 3.37
C VAL A 74 -1.17 10.73 4.13
N HIS A 75 -2.28 10.41 3.47
CA HIS A 75 -3.62 10.42 4.05
C HIS A 75 -4.42 9.19 3.62
N HIS A 76 -5.59 9.00 4.22
CA HIS A 76 -6.52 7.95 3.80
C HIS A 76 -7.17 8.31 2.45
N ASP A 77 -6.91 7.52 1.41
CA ASP A 77 -7.62 7.59 0.13
C ASP A 77 -8.94 6.82 0.20
N LYS A 78 -8.94 5.67 0.86
CA LYS A 78 -10.11 4.82 1.08
C LYS A 78 -10.50 4.79 2.55
N SER A 79 -11.78 4.60 2.81
CA SER A 79 -12.33 4.62 4.18
C SER A 79 -11.83 3.47 5.06
N LEU A 80 -11.34 2.37 4.46
CA LEU A 80 -11.00 1.11 5.13
C LEU A 80 -12.09 0.60 6.07
N SER A 81 -13.35 0.96 5.79
CA SER A 81 -14.53 0.50 6.53
C SER A 81 -14.85 -0.95 6.20
N MET A 82 -15.72 -1.57 7.03
CA MET A 82 -16.20 -2.94 6.77
C MET A 82 -16.89 -3.05 5.40
N SER A 83 -17.66 -2.04 4.98
CA SER A 83 -18.30 -2.03 3.66
C SER A 83 -17.28 -2.04 2.52
N PHE A 84 -16.20 -1.25 2.62
CA PHE A 84 -15.12 -1.24 1.66
C PHE A 84 -14.46 -2.63 1.52
N CYS A 85 -14.13 -3.27 2.63
CA CYS A 85 -13.53 -4.60 2.61
C CYS A 85 -14.47 -5.65 1.98
N LEU A 86 -15.75 -5.63 2.36
CA LEU A 86 -16.76 -6.57 1.86
C LEU A 86 -17.08 -6.36 0.37
N GLU A 87 -17.03 -5.13 -0.13
CA GLU A 87 -17.21 -4.83 -1.55
C GLU A 87 -16.16 -5.55 -2.38
N CYS A 88 -14.88 -5.38 -2.02
CA CYS A 88 -13.77 -6.08 -2.67
C CYS A 88 -13.86 -7.61 -2.48
N HIS A 89 -14.18 -8.11 -1.28
CA HIS A 89 -14.28 -9.54 -1.02
C HIS A 89 -15.42 -10.22 -1.80
N ARG A 90 -16.48 -9.50 -2.13
CA ARG A 90 -17.57 -10.01 -2.99
C ARG A 90 -17.20 -10.03 -4.47
N LYS A 91 -16.32 -9.11 -4.90
CA LYS A 91 -15.87 -8.97 -6.28
C LYS A 91 -14.35 -8.80 -6.36
N PRO A 92 -13.58 -9.79 -5.90
CA PRO A 92 -12.12 -9.64 -5.82
C PRO A 92 -11.47 -9.44 -7.19
N GLN A 93 -12.08 -9.92 -8.27
CA GLN A 93 -11.57 -9.74 -9.63
C GLN A 93 -11.34 -8.28 -10.00
N ASP A 94 -12.11 -7.34 -9.46
CA ASP A 94 -12.01 -5.92 -9.80
C ASP A 94 -10.69 -5.29 -9.27
N ALA A 95 -10.05 -5.91 -8.29
CA ALA A 95 -8.82 -5.45 -7.64
C ALA A 95 -7.57 -6.28 -7.97
N LEU A 96 -7.71 -7.35 -8.77
CA LEU A 96 -6.60 -8.25 -9.06
C LEU A 96 -5.80 -7.80 -10.27
N ARG A 97 -4.47 -7.86 -10.14
CA ARG A 97 -3.48 -7.50 -11.17
C ARG A 97 -2.45 -8.60 -11.36
N PRO A 98 -1.76 -8.64 -12.52
CA PRO A 98 -0.57 -9.48 -12.66
C PRO A 98 0.45 -9.19 -11.55
N MET A 99 1.15 -10.23 -11.07
CA MET A 99 2.10 -10.09 -9.96
C MET A 99 3.21 -9.07 -10.23
N SER A 100 3.63 -8.92 -11.49
CA SER A 100 4.60 -7.89 -11.91
C SER A 100 4.10 -6.47 -11.67
N GLU A 101 2.78 -6.29 -11.65
CA GLU A 101 2.13 -4.97 -11.59
C GLU A 101 1.58 -4.60 -10.20
N VAL A 102 1.68 -5.50 -9.23
CA VAL A 102 1.13 -5.28 -7.88
C VAL A 102 1.75 -4.05 -7.19
N THR A 103 3.05 -3.84 -7.38
CA THR A 103 3.79 -2.69 -6.83
C THR A 103 3.90 -1.51 -7.78
N ASN A 104 3.44 -1.66 -9.03
CA ASN A 104 3.40 -0.57 -9.99
C ASN A 104 2.19 0.32 -9.72
N LEU A 105 2.42 1.45 -9.03
CA LEU A 105 1.34 2.36 -8.62
C LEU A 105 0.70 3.12 -9.81
N SER A 106 1.37 3.18 -10.95
CA SER A 106 0.88 3.84 -12.16
C SER A 106 0.34 2.86 -13.20
N TRP A 107 0.28 1.55 -12.88
CA TRP A 107 -0.24 0.57 -13.82
C TRP A 107 -1.71 0.83 -14.13
N VAL A 108 -2.00 0.89 -15.40
CA VAL A 108 -3.33 0.91 -15.98
C VAL A 108 -3.44 -0.25 -16.99
N VAL A 109 -4.62 -0.75 -17.23
CA VAL A 109 -4.81 -1.77 -18.25
C VAL A 109 -4.50 -1.16 -19.63
N ASP A 110 -3.67 -1.84 -20.44
CA ASP A 110 -3.35 -1.38 -21.78
C ASP A 110 -4.56 -1.55 -22.71
N HIS A 111 -5.07 -0.45 -23.22
CA HIS A 111 -6.25 -0.38 -24.09
C HIS A 111 -5.96 -0.64 -25.55
N SER A 112 -4.71 -0.94 -25.92
CA SER A 112 -4.35 -1.13 -27.35
C SER A 112 -4.96 -2.39 -27.98
N LEU A 113 -5.63 -3.23 -27.19
CA LEU A 113 -6.16 -4.52 -27.63
C LEU A 113 -7.64 -4.56 -28.05
N GLY A 114 -8.33 -3.41 -28.16
CA GLY A 114 -9.75 -3.47 -28.52
C GLY A 114 -10.39 -2.19 -28.94
N ASN A 115 -10.17 -1.76 -30.18
CA ASN A 115 -11.05 -0.79 -30.81
C ASN A 115 -12.14 -1.54 -31.59
N THR A 116 -13.32 -1.70 -31.02
CA THR A 116 -14.51 -2.16 -31.73
C THR A 116 -15.66 -1.17 -31.54
N ASP A 117 -15.91 -0.41 -32.59
CA ASP A 117 -17.17 0.25 -32.90
C ASP A 117 -17.75 1.27 -31.90
N GLY A 118 -17.11 2.45 -31.76
CA GLY A 118 -17.83 3.72 -31.60
C GLY A 118 -18.78 3.90 -30.41
N LYS A 119 -18.86 2.96 -29.48
CA LYS A 119 -19.54 3.11 -28.20
C LYS A 119 -18.51 3.36 -27.12
N GLU A 120 -18.65 4.48 -26.44
CA GLU A 120 -17.91 4.81 -25.22
C GLU A 120 -18.32 3.84 -24.09
N MET A 121 -17.86 2.58 -24.22
CA MET A 121 -17.85 1.64 -23.12
C MET A 121 -16.58 1.91 -22.32
N ASP A 122 -16.71 1.84 -21.01
CA ASP A 122 -15.59 1.90 -20.06
C ASP A 122 -14.69 0.67 -20.27
N LEU A 123 -13.89 0.72 -21.34
CA LEU A 123 -13.00 -0.37 -21.77
C LEU A 123 -11.98 -0.71 -20.68
N ASP A 124 -11.58 0.27 -19.88
CA ASP A 124 -10.68 0.15 -18.76
C ASP A 124 -11.24 -0.85 -17.74
N ARG A 125 -12.51 -0.68 -17.42
CA ARG A 125 -13.21 -1.52 -16.47
C ARG A 125 -13.41 -2.93 -17.00
N ILE A 126 -13.75 -3.08 -18.29
CA ILE A 126 -13.98 -4.40 -18.90
C ILE A 126 -12.67 -5.19 -18.96
N HIS A 127 -11.58 -4.56 -19.38
CA HIS A 127 -10.28 -5.22 -19.44
C HIS A 127 -9.75 -5.58 -18.05
N ALA A 128 -9.90 -4.70 -17.06
CA ALA A 128 -9.53 -4.99 -15.67
C ALA A 128 -10.35 -6.19 -15.14
N GLU A 129 -11.67 -6.23 -15.43
CA GLU A 129 -12.53 -7.32 -15.01
C GLU A 129 -12.16 -8.65 -15.69
N VAL A 130 -11.80 -8.63 -16.98
CA VAL A 130 -11.35 -9.84 -17.72
C VAL A 130 -10.03 -10.36 -17.13
N ILE A 131 -9.02 -9.51 -17.01
CA ILE A 131 -7.70 -9.87 -16.44
C ILE A 131 -7.85 -10.36 -15.01
N GLY A 132 -8.61 -9.64 -14.19
CA GLY A 132 -8.86 -10.01 -12.81
C GLY A 132 -9.61 -11.31 -12.66
N SER A 133 -10.57 -11.60 -13.57
CA SER A 133 -11.30 -12.87 -13.59
C SER A 133 -10.41 -14.04 -13.97
N GLU A 134 -9.51 -13.87 -14.93
CA GLU A 134 -8.50 -14.88 -15.27
C GLU A 134 -7.57 -15.19 -14.11
N ILE A 135 -7.06 -14.15 -13.42
CA ILE A 135 -6.21 -14.29 -12.24
C ILE A 135 -6.96 -14.98 -11.11
N LYS A 136 -8.20 -14.55 -10.84
CA LYS A 136 -9.07 -15.15 -9.83
C LYS A 136 -9.23 -16.66 -10.05
N ASN A 137 -9.51 -17.07 -11.28
CA ASN A 137 -9.68 -18.47 -11.64
C ASN A 137 -8.36 -19.24 -11.55
N LYS A 138 -7.28 -18.69 -12.14
CA LYS A 138 -5.95 -19.31 -12.15
C LYS A 138 -5.40 -19.56 -10.74
N TRP A 139 -5.63 -18.64 -9.81
CA TRP A 139 -5.10 -18.74 -8.46
C TRP A 139 -6.13 -19.15 -7.41
N ASN A 140 -7.34 -19.50 -7.86
CA ASN A 140 -8.47 -19.87 -6.99
C ASN A 140 -8.68 -18.87 -5.86
N VAL A 141 -8.80 -17.58 -6.21
CA VAL A 141 -8.96 -16.51 -5.24
C VAL A 141 -10.40 -16.50 -4.71
N ASN A 142 -10.59 -16.99 -3.50
CA ASN A 142 -11.86 -17.02 -2.79
C ASN A 142 -11.74 -16.16 -1.52
N ALA A 143 -12.16 -14.90 -1.61
CA ALA A 143 -12.16 -13.99 -0.48
C ALA A 143 -13.32 -14.34 0.47
N GLY A 144 -13.01 -14.52 1.77
CA GLY A 144 -14.02 -14.81 2.77
C GLY A 144 -14.89 -13.61 3.07
N VAL A 145 -16.21 -13.82 3.23
CA VAL A 145 -17.19 -12.77 3.56
C VAL A 145 -17.86 -13.01 4.92
N SER A 146 -17.47 -14.03 5.67
CA SER A 146 -17.95 -14.29 7.00
C SER A 146 -17.32 -13.34 8.03
N CYS A 147 -18.02 -13.07 9.13
CA CYS A 147 -17.51 -12.19 10.20
C CYS A 147 -16.13 -12.64 10.71
N THR A 148 -15.93 -13.94 10.87
CA THR A 148 -14.70 -14.53 11.39
C THR A 148 -13.51 -14.47 10.42
N THR A 149 -13.72 -14.07 9.16
CA THR A 149 -12.62 -13.83 8.21
C THR A 149 -11.79 -12.62 8.63
N CYS A 150 -12.44 -11.58 9.13
CA CYS A 150 -11.84 -10.30 9.49
C CYS A 150 -11.83 -10.03 11.00
N HIS A 151 -12.78 -10.61 11.74
CA HIS A 151 -12.92 -10.37 13.18
C HIS A 151 -12.51 -11.58 14.00
N ARG A 152 -11.72 -11.34 15.02
CA ARG A 152 -11.25 -12.32 16.00
C ARG A 152 -11.45 -11.83 17.42
#